data_cae71e4dd33a6b7027791ac83712c3b9
#
_entry.id   cae71e4dd33a6b7027791ac83712c3b9
#
_cell.length_a   1.000
_cell.length_b   1.000
_cell.length_c   1.000
_cell.angle_alpha   90.00
_cell.angle_beta   90.00
_cell.angle_gamma   90.00
#
_symmetry.space_group_name_H-M   'P 1'
#
loop_
_entity.id
_entity.type
_entity.pdbx_description
1 polymer ?
#
loop_
_entity_poly.entity_id
_entity_poly.type
_entity_poly.pdbx_seq_one_letter_code
_entity_poly.pdbx_strand_id
1 'polypeptide(L)'
;MTPGRVLSLLCFALCASALAGCAGGDALALDPVARAANTTAQTTSSRFEFRASLSGSSVGSLSFNGNGVYDGKNKSGWMNMHFALPPTAQAQIGSTDPSMEMIFDGSHGLVMYMRSPLFNKIVPTGKWVKMDLEKIAKKEGVDLGAIMNANQADPSQSLRLLMASSNARVTGSERIRGVQTTHYAFSIDYKKLAHGNKAFEKLQQATGSISAPAEAWIDAKGRVRRLAVAMSLGGQLATPMTLTMTQDLYDFGVRTNIMPPSDDLVVDLSSLTGS
;
A
#
# COMPACT_ATOMS: atom_id res chain seq x y z
N MET A 1 -46.86 -14.12 59.60
CA MET A 1 -46.04 -14.03 58.37
C MET A 1 -45.02 -12.90 58.57
N THR A 2 -43.78 -13.28 58.84
CA THR A 2 -42.70 -12.36 59.24
C THR A 2 -42.05 -11.70 58.01
N PRO A 3 -41.76 -10.38 58.05
CA PRO A 3 -41.28 -9.61 56.90
C PRO A 3 -39.91 -9.94 56.37
N GLY A 4 -39.21 -10.92 56.98
CA GLY A 4 -37.86 -11.29 56.56
C GLY A 4 -37.75 -12.24 55.34
N ARG A 5 -38.87 -12.81 54.87
CA ARG A 5 -38.86 -13.78 53.75
C ARG A 5 -39.14 -13.19 52.37
N VAL A 6 -39.59 -11.96 52.33
CA VAL A 6 -39.88 -11.26 51.05
C VAL A 6 -38.62 -10.55 50.52
N LEU A 7 -37.71 -10.16 51.42
CA LEU A 7 -36.47 -9.47 51.02
C LEU A 7 -35.40 -10.41 50.44
N SER A 8 -35.43 -11.71 50.79
CA SER A 8 -34.49 -12.71 50.24
C SER A 8 -34.84 -13.17 48.81
N LEU A 9 -36.07 -13.03 48.38
CA LEU A 9 -36.50 -13.41 47.03
C LEU A 9 -36.29 -12.27 45.99
N LEU A 10 -36.17 -11.02 46.43
CA LEU A 10 -35.88 -9.90 45.52
C LEU A 10 -34.38 -9.77 45.20
N CYS A 11 -33.45 -10.22 46.04
CA CYS A 11 -32.04 -10.19 45.75
C CYS A 11 -31.56 -11.29 44.76
N PHE A 12 -32.33 -12.40 44.65
CA PHE A 12 -31.99 -13.48 43.74
C PHE A 12 -32.47 -13.26 42.29
N ALA A 13 -33.47 -12.36 42.09
CA ALA A 13 -33.98 -12.03 40.76
C ALA A 13 -33.15 -10.95 40.03
N LEU A 14 -32.32 -10.16 40.74
CA LEU A 14 -31.48 -9.13 40.13
C LEU A 14 -30.09 -9.63 39.68
N CYS A 15 -29.64 -10.79 40.13
CA CYS A 15 -28.35 -11.34 39.68
C CYS A 15 -28.45 -12.27 38.46
N ALA A 16 -29.66 -12.65 38.02
CA ALA A 16 -29.85 -13.55 36.89
C ALA A 16 -30.00 -12.82 35.53
N SER A 17 -30.08 -11.48 35.52
CA SER A 17 -30.23 -10.69 34.28
C SER A 17 -28.92 -10.13 33.70
N ALA A 18 -27.77 -10.43 34.33
CA ALA A 18 -26.46 -9.96 33.85
C ALA A 18 -25.68 -10.96 32.98
N LEU A 19 -26.25 -12.15 32.70
CA LEU A 19 -25.57 -13.20 31.89
C LEU A 19 -26.25 -13.50 30.56
N ALA A 20 -27.26 -12.73 30.15
CA ALA A 20 -27.98 -12.93 28.87
C ALA A 20 -27.58 -11.91 27.78
N GLY A 21 -26.41 -11.29 27.86
CA GLY A 21 -25.94 -10.23 26.99
C GLY A 21 -24.77 -10.56 26.04
N CYS A 22 -24.50 -11.85 25.75
CA CYS A 22 -23.43 -12.25 24.85
C CYS A 22 -23.80 -13.40 23.90
N ALA A 23 -25.04 -13.42 23.39
CA ALA A 23 -25.41 -14.35 22.34
C ALA A 23 -26.39 -13.65 21.41
N GLY A 24 -25.86 -12.98 20.39
CA GLY A 24 -26.71 -12.44 19.35
C GLY A 24 -26.09 -11.23 18.67
N GLY A 25 -25.32 -11.50 17.64
CA GLY A 25 -24.86 -10.46 16.73
C GLY A 25 -23.46 -10.77 16.25
N ASP A 26 -23.30 -11.75 15.39
CA ASP A 26 -22.28 -11.73 14.37
C ASP A 26 -22.54 -10.54 13.42
N ALA A 27 -22.52 -9.34 13.98
CA ALA A 27 -22.10 -8.19 13.22
C ALA A 27 -20.69 -8.55 12.79
N LEU A 28 -20.47 -8.78 11.50
CA LEU A 28 -19.21 -8.97 10.83
C LEU A 28 -18.19 -8.03 11.46
N ALA A 29 -17.51 -8.51 12.51
CA ALA A 29 -16.48 -7.74 13.18
C ALA A 29 -15.38 -7.64 12.14
N LEU A 30 -15.36 -6.53 11.39
CA LEU A 30 -14.34 -6.26 10.40
C LEU A 30 -13.01 -6.59 11.04
N ASP A 31 -12.24 -7.44 10.38
CA ASP A 31 -10.88 -7.79 10.74
C ASP A 31 -10.17 -6.52 11.23
N PRO A 32 -9.50 -6.54 12.41
CA PRO A 32 -8.88 -5.36 12.99
C PRO A 32 -7.90 -4.67 12.04
N VAL A 33 -7.26 -5.44 11.16
CA VAL A 33 -6.36 -4.95 10.13
C VAL A 33 -7.14 -4.21 9.03
N ALA A 34 -8.27 -4.74 8.59
CA ALA A 34 -9.14 -4.07 7.61
C ALA A 34 -9.72 -2.76 8.16
N ARG A 35 -10.11 -2.72 9.46
CA ARG A 35 -10.54 -1.47 10.12
C ARG A 35 -9.44 -0.44 10.16
N ALA A 36 -8.22 -0.86 10.51
CA ALA A 36 -7.08 0.04 10.56
C ALA A 36 -6.71 0.58 9.17
N ALA A 37 -6.86 -0.22 8.12
CA ALA A 37 -6.71 0.21 6.75
C ALA A 37 -7.68 1.35 6.41
N ASN A 38 -8.97 1.17 6.72
CA ASN A 38 -9.99 2.20 6.50
C ASN A 38 -9.70 3.48 7.29
N THR A 39 -9.34 3.35 8.58
CA THR A 39 -8.99 4.51 9.42
C THR A 39 -7.79 5.27 8.84
N THR A 40 -6.80 4.55 8.35
CA THR A 40 -5.59 5.15 7.77
C THR A 40 -5.90 5.83 6.43
N ALA A 41 -6.71 5.20 5.58
CA ALA A 41 -7.13 5.76 4.29
C ALA A 41 -7.97 7.05 4.42
N GLN A 42 -8.61 7.26 5.56
CA GLN A 42 -9.35 8.51 5.85
C GLN A 42 -8.44 9.66 6.30
N THR A 43 -7.14 9.43 6.49
CA THR A 43 -6.21 10.52 6.80
C THR A 43 -6.00 11.39 5.57
N THR A 44 -5.99 12.72 5.77
CA THR A 44 -5.90 13.68 4.65
C THR A 44 -4.55 13.64 3.95
N SER A 45 -3.48 13.33 4.70
CA SER A 45 -2.11 13.25 4.19
C SER A 45 -1.23 12.42 5.11
N SER A 46 -0.13 11.94 4.59
CA SER A 46 0.90 11.23 5.39
C SER A 46 2.26 11.26 4.69
N ARG A 47 3.31 11.14 5.49
CA ARG A 47 4.63 10.76 5.00
C ARG A 47 4.74 9.25 4.99
N PHE A 48 5.55 8.73 4.08
CA PHE A 48 5.88 7.31 4.03
C PHE A 48 7.36 7.10 3.75
N GLU A 49 7.85 5.95 4.17
CA GLU A 49 9.14 5.40 3.78
C GLU A 49 8.93 3.92 3.44
N PHE A 50 9.56 3.44 2.40
CA PHE A 50 9.48 2.04 2.05
C PHE A 50 10.86 1.46 1.72
N ARG A 51 10.97 0.14 1.92
CA ARG A 51 12.08 -0.70 1.49
C ARG A 51 11.50 -1.93 0.82
N ALA A 52 12.06 -2.28 -0.32
CA ALA A 52 11.67 -3.50 -1.00
C ALA A 52 12.90 -4.21 -1.56
N SER A 53 12.81 -5.53 -1.65
CA SER A 53 13.82 -6.35 -2.29
C SER A 53 13.16 -7.44 -3.14
N LEU A 54 13.71 -7.64 -4.32
CA LEU A 54 13.39 -8.72 -5.22
C LEU A 54 14.58 -9.67 -5.26
N SER A 55 14.38 -10.92 -4.89
CA SER A 55 15.43 -11.95 -4.87
C SER A 55 15.01 -13.18 -5.65
N GLY A 56 15.94 -13.78 -6.39
CA GLY A 56 15.72 -14.99 -7.17
C GLY A 56 17.02 -15.51 -7.76
N SER A 57 17.06 -16.79 -8.09
CA SER A 57 18.29 -17.46 -8.52
C SER A 57 18.87 -16.94 -9.83
N SER A 58 18.04 -16.37 -10.71
CA SER A 58 18.46 -15.86 -12.02
C SER A 58 18.83 -14.39 -12.06
N VAL A 59 18.29 -13.56 -11.14
CA VAL A 59 18.46 -12.10 -11.13
C VAL A 59 19.36 -11.61 -9.98
N GLY A 60 19.76 -12.50 -9.07
CA GLY A 60 20.42 -12.09 -7.84
C GLY A 60 19.46 -11.38 -6.89
N SER A 61 19.94 -10.33 -6.23
CA SER A 61 19.12 -9.49 -5.37
C SER A 61 19.11 -8.06 -5.88
N LEU A 62 17.91 -7.53 -6.13
CA LEU A 62 17.66 -6.12 -6.43
C LEU A 62 16.94 -5.51 -5.24
N SER A 63 17.44 -4.43 -4.67
CA SER A 63 16.75 -3.70 -3.60
C SER A 63 16.53 -2.25 -3.99
N PHE A 64 15.44 -1.70 -3.48
CA PHE A 64 15.09 -0.30 -3.64
C PHE A 64 14.43 0.22 -2.38
N ASN A 65 14.66 1.46 -2.10
CA ASN A 65 14.07 2.16 -0.97
C ASN A 65 13.67 3.56 -1.40
N GLY A 66 12.76 4.16 -0.65
CA GLY A 66 12.32 5.51 -0.96
C GLY A 66 11.51 6.09 0.17
N ASN A 67 11.26 7.37 0.03
CA ASN A 67 10.42 8.12 0.93
C ASN A 67 9.58 9.12 0.16
N GLY A 68 8.48 9.55 0.74
CA GLY A 68 7.59 10.48 0.08
C GLY A 68 6.53 11.05 0.99
N VAL A 69 5.65 11.81 0.37
CA VAL A 69 4.46 12.36 0.99
C VAL A 69 3.27 12.18 0.05
N TYR A 70 2.15 11.86 0.62
CA TYR A 70 0.88 11.72 -0.07
C TYR A 70 -0.14 12.68 0.49
N ASP A 71 -0.91 13.32 -0.39
CA ASP A 71 -2.03 14.19 -0.11
C ASP A 71 -3.31 13.57 -0.69
N GLY A 72 -4.07 12.89 0.15
CA GLY A 72 -5.30 12.24 -0.24
C GLY A 72 -6.43 13.22 -0.59
N LYS A 73 -6.39 14.44 -0.04
CA LYS A 73 -7.37 15.48 -0.35
C LYS A 73 -7.22 15.97 -1.79
N ASN A 74 -5.98 16.24 -2.20
CA ASN A 74 -5.64 16.72 -3.53
C ASN A 74 -5.31 15.58 -4.50
N LYS A 75 -5.34 14.33 -4.04
CA LYS A 75 -4.98 13.13 -4.82
C LYS A 75 -3.61 13.27 -5.49
N SER A 76 -2.65 13.84 -4.77
CA SER A 76 -1.30 14.09 -5.26
C SER A 76 -0.26 13.44 -4.36
N GLY A 77 0.91 13.16 -4.90
CA GLY A 77 2.00 12.56 -4.16
C GLY A 77 3.36 12.97 -4.73
N TRP A 78 4.35 12.98 -3.86
CA TRP A 78 5.76 13.10 -4.23
C TRP A 78 6.53 11.94 -3.61
N MET A 79 7.46 11.37 -4.37
CA MET A 79 8.30 10.27 -3.90
C MET A 79 9.70 10.38 -4.49
N ASN A 80 10.70 10.08 -3.69
CA ASN A 80 12.06 9.82 -4.13
C ASN A 80 12.40 8.35 -3.86
N MET A 81 12.99 7.68 -4.84
CA MET A 81 13.36 6.27 -4.80
C MET A 81 14.80 6.08 -5.22
N HIS A 82 15.54 5.23 -4.52
CA HIS A 82 16.88 4.81 -4.81
C HIS A 82 16.93 3.33 -5.11
N PHE A 83 17.67 2.96 -6.15
CA PHE A 83 17.84 1.56 -6.57
C PHE A 83 19.24 1.10 -6.21
N ALA A 84 19.39 0.02 -5.46
CA ALA A 84 20.67 -0.63 -5.28
C ALA A 84 20.89 -1.61 -6.44
N LEU A 85 21.58 -1.15 -7.46
CA LEU A 85 21.90 -1.93 -8.66
C LEU A 85 23.29 -2.58 -8.53
N PRO A 86 23.50 -3.77 -9.10
CA PRO A 86 24.83 -4.35 -9.24
C PRO A 86 25.77 -3.42 -10.05
N PRO A 87 27.09 -3.42 -9.80
CA PRO A 87 28.03 -2.55 -10.50
C PRO A 87 27.99 -2.67 -12.03
N THR A 88 27.73 -3.86 -12.55
CA THR A 88 27.57 -4.12 -13.98
C THR A 88 26.36 -3.37 -14.58
N ALA A 89 25.25 -3.33 -13.86
CA ALA A 89 24.06 -2.60 -14.27
C ALA A 89 24.28 -1.08 -14.15
N GLN A 90 24.95 -0.60 -13.10
CA GLN A 90 25.32 0.81 -12.95
C GLN A 90 26.19 1.30 -14.12
N ALA A 91 27.17 0.50 -14.54
CA ALA A 91 28.03 0.82 -15.69
C ALA A 91 27.25 0.92 -16.99
N GLN A 92 26.26 0.05 -17.23
CA GLN A 92 25.41 0.08 -18.42
C GLN A 92 24.51 1.32 -18.45
N ILE A 93 24.04 1.75 -17.30
CA ILE A 93 23.15 2.92 -17.14
C ILE A 93 23.97 4.22 -17.22
N GLY A 94 25.25 4.17 -16.84
CA GLY A 94 26.13 5.33 -16.77
C GLY A 94 25.81 6.24 -15.56
N SER A 95 25.26 5.68 -14.51
CA SER A 95 24.95 6.39 -13.27
C SER A 95 25.39 5.59 -12.07
N THR A 96 26.10 6.25 -11.14
CA THR A 96 26.48 5.70 -9.83
C THR A 96 25.40 5.94 -8.75
N ASP A 97 24.43 6.80 -9.04
CA ASP A 97 23.29 7.11 -8.18
C ASP A 97 21.99 6.90 -8.98
N PRO A 98 21.52 5.65 -9.10
CA PRO A 98 20.27 5.34 -9.78
C PRO A 98 19.09 5.71 -8.89
N SER A 99 18.78 7.01 -8.83
CA SER A 99 17.61 7.56 -8.15
C SER A 99 16.51 7.92 -9.11
N MET A 100 15.29 7.97 -8.63
CA MET A 100 14.12 8.43 -9.37
C MET A 100 13.24 9.30 -8.48
N GLU A 101 12.96 10.48 -8.94
CA GLU A 101 11.98 11.37 -8.33
C GLU A 101 10.67 11.28 -9.11
N MET A 102 9.56 11.18 -8.40
CA MET A 102 8.24 11.06 -8.99
C MET A 102 7.27 12.04 -8.35
N ILE A 103 6.46 12.69 -9.18
CA ILE A 103 5.29 13.45 -8.76
C ILE A 103 4.08 12.81 -9.42
N PHE A 104 3.08 12.59 -8.63
CA PHE A 104 1.80 12.05 -9.03
C PHE A 104 0.74 13.13 -8.85
N ASP A 105 -0.03 13.39 -9.90
CA ASP A 105 -1.16 14.32 -9.89
C ASP A 105 -2.42 13.62 -10.39
N GLY A 106 -3.36 13.43 -9.48
CA GLY A 106 -4.69 12.86 -9.75
C GLY A 106 -5.82 13.89 -9.72
N SER A 107 -5.51 15.18 -9.64
CA SER A 107 -6.51 16.24 -9.56
C SER A 107 -7.20 16.54 -10.91
N HIS A 108 -6.48 16.35 -12.03
CA HIS A 108 -6.93 16.64 -13.39
C HIS A 108 -6.77 15.43 -14.33
N GLY A 109 -6.90 14.25 -13.84
CA GLY A 109 -6.57 13.00 -14.51
C GLY A 109 -5.38 12.34 -13.86
N LEU A 110 -4.97 11.14 -14.35
CA LEU A 110 -3.82 10.46 -13.78
C LEU A 110 -2.55 10.83 -14.54
N VAL A 111 -1.85 11.81 -14.04
CA VAL A 111 -0.57 12.26 -14.61
C VAL A 111 0.56 11.92 -13.65
N MET A 112 1.60 11.29 -14.19
CA MET A 112 2.84 11.02 -13.47
C MET A 112 3.99 11.77 -14.12
N TYR A 113 4.79 12.44 -13.31
CA TYR A 113 6.04 13.09 -13.72
C TYR A 113 7.19 12.32 -13.07
N MET A 114 8.18 11.94 -13.87
CA MET A 114 9.35 11.21 -13.40
C MET A 114 10.63 11.91 -13.85
N ARG A 115 11.59 12.00 -12.96
CA ARG A 115 12.93 12.50 -13.24
C ARG A 115 13.97 11.52 -12.70
N SER A 116 14.91 11.13 -13.52
CA SER A 116 15.97 10.20 -13.13
C SER A 116 17.16 10.33 -14.08
N PRO A 117 18.40 10.13 -13.59
CA PRO A 117 19.56 9.94 -14.46
C PRO A 117 19.39 8.80 -15.47
N LEU A 118 18.53 7.83 -15.17
CA LEU A 118 18.21 6.71 -16.07
C LEU A 118 17.63 7.17 -17.41
N PHE A 119 17.01 8.34 -17.45
CA PHE A 119 16.39 8.89 -18.65
C PHE A 119 17.31 9.81 -19.48
N ASN A 120 18.54 10.07 -19.03
CA ASN A 120 19.45 11.02 -19.67
C ASN A 120 19.84 10.64 -21.12
N LYS A 121 19.61 9.37 -21.51
CA LYS A 121 19.83 8.92 -22.90
C LYS A 121 18.65 9.24 -23.84
N ILE A 122 17.48 9.52 -23.31
CA ILE A 122 16.24 9.74 -24.08
C ILE A 122 15.63 11.12 -23.89
N VAL A 123 15.95 11.79 -22.79
CA VAL A 123 15.53 13.16 -22.50
C VAL A 123 16.72 14.00 -22.03
N PRO A 124 16.73 15.32 -22.27
CA PRO A 124 17.78 16.19 -21.75
C PRO A 124 17.89 16.10 -20.23
N THR A 125 19.14 16.13 -19.74
CA THR A 125 19.43 16.04 -18.30
C THR A 125 18.64 17.05 -17.49
N GLY A 126 18.04 16.61 -16.39
CA GLY A 126 17.25 17.44 -15.48
C GLY A 126 15.79 17.66 -15.89
N LYS A 127 15.38 17.22 -17.06
CA LYS A 127 13.98 17.28 -17.47
C LYS A 127 13.14 16.18 -16.83
N TRP A 128 11.85 16.46 -16.67
CA TRP A 128 10.85 15.53 -16.23
C TRP A 128 10.18 14.84 -17.43
N VAL A 129 9.98 13.54 -17.33
CA VAL A 129 9.16 12.79 -18.28
C VAL A 129 7.73 12.78 -17.74
N LYS A 130 6.80 13.32 -18.52
CA LYS A 130 5.37 13.29 -18.21
C LYS A 130 4.74 12.06 -18.84
N MET A 131 3.97 11.33 -18.06
CA MET A 131 3.15 10.22 -18.49
C MET A 131 1.68 10.49 -18.15
N ASP A 132 0.85 10.65 -19.18
CA ASP A 132 -0.60 10.67 -19.01
C ASP A 132 -1.11 9.22 -19.04
N LEU A 133 -1.29 8.68 -17.85
CA LEU A 133 -1.66 7.27 -17.72
C LEU A 133 -3.05 6.97 -18.25
N GLU A 134 -3.97 7.94 -18.25
CA GLU A 134 -5.30 7.76 -18.84
C GLU A 134 -5.21 7.64 -20.38
N LYS A 135 -4.40 8.48 -21.03
CA LYS A 135 -4.19 8.39 -22.46
C LYS A 135 -3.52 7.08 -22.88
N ILE A 136 -2.49 6.67 -22.11
CA ILE A 136 -1.79 5.40 -22.36
C ILE A 136 -2.76 4.24 -22.25
N ALA A 137 -3.56 4.20 -21.21
CA ALA A 137 -4.51 3.12 -21.01
C ALA A 137 -5.61 3.05 -22.06
N LYS A 138 -6.15 4.21 -22.46
CA LYS A 138 -7.13 4.26 -23.55
C LYS A 138 -6.55 3.71 -24.85
N LYS A 139 -5.27 4.01 -25.14
CA LYS A 139 -4.56 3.50 -26.33
C LYS A 139 -4.38 1.97 -26.27
N GLU A 140 -4.13 1.43 -25.08
CA GLU A 140 -3.97 -0.01 -24.84
C GLU A 140 -5.31 -0.75 -24.61
N GLY A 141 -6.46 -0.07 -24.78
CA GLY A 141 -7.78 -0.65 -24.53
C GLY A 141 -8.04 -1.04 -23.08
N VAL A 142 -7.32 -0.41 -22.15
CA VAL A 142 -7.40 -0.65 -20.71
C VAL A 142 -8.26 0.44 -20.08
N ASP A 143 -9.31 0.06 -19.37
CA ASP A 143 -10.06 1.00 -18.54
C ASP A 143 -9.28 1.30 -17.25
N LEU A 144 -8.49 2.38 -17.30
CA LEU A 144 -7.78 2.86 -16.12
C LEU A 144 -8.73 3.35 -15.03
N GLY A 145 -9.92 3.83 -15.35
CA GLY A 145 -10.91 4.19 -14.34
C GLY A 145 -11.26 2.99 -13.46
N ALA A 146 -11.46 1.82 -14.06
CA ALA A 146 -11.65 0.57 -13.34
C ALA A 146 -10.39 0.11 -12.58
N ILE A 147 -9.19 0.34 -13.17
CA ILE A 147 -7.91 0.02 -12.52
C ILE A 147 -7.58 1.04 -11.46
N MET A 148 -7.91 2.31 -11.66
CA MET A 148 -7.57 3.41 -10.74
C MET A 148 -8.52 3.54 -9.57
N ASN A 149 -9.79 3.22 -9.75
CA ASN A 149 -10.64 2.93 -8.60
C ASN A 149 -10.06 1.74 -7.79
N ALA A 150 -9.21 0.93 -8.41
CA ALA A 150 -8.42 -0.12 -7.78
C ALA A 150 -6.95 0.27 -7.51
N ASN A 151 -6.34 1.23 -8.22
CA ASN A 151 -4.89 1.42 -8.32
C ASN A 151 -4.44 2.87 -8.30
N GLN A 152 -4.86 3.66 -7.32
CA GLN A 152 -4.17 4.94 -7.14
C GLN A 152 -2.75 4.69 -6.61
N ALA A 153 -1.73 5.43 -7.05
CA ALA A 153 -0.39 5.47 -6.44
C ALA A 153 -0.44 6.13 -5.04
N ASP A 154 -1.48 5.89 -4.35
CA ASP A 154 -1.86 6.24 -3.01
C ASP A 154 -1.28 5.18 -2.08
N PRO A 155 -0.52 5.52 -1.02
CA PRO A 155 -0.17 4.59 0.04
C PRO A 155 -1.38 3.84 0.61
N SER A 156 -2.59 4.36 0.44
CA SER A 156 -3.83 3.65 0.76
C SER A 156 -4.06 2.40 -0.10
N GLN A 157 -3.33 2.20 -1.21
CA GLN A 157 -3.43 0.92 -1.95
C GLN A 157 -2.82 -0.25 -1.19
N SER A 158 -1.67 -0.05 -0.58
CA SER A 158 -1.15 -1.05 0.35
C SER A 158 -2.15 -1.31 1.47
N LEU A 159 -2.94 -0.29 1.85
CA LEU A 159 -4.04 -0.42 2.82
C LEU A 159 -5.24 -1.20 2.26
N ARG A 160 -5.52 -1.13 0.96
CA ARG A 160 -6.56 -1.97 0.33
C ARG A 160 -6.19 -3.45 0.34
N LEU A 161 -4.91 -3.78 0.23
CA LEU A 161 -4.45 -5.17 0.44
C LEU A 161 -4.84 -5.66 1.83
N LEU A 162 -4.83 -4.77 2.83
CA LEU A 162 -5.23 -5.11 4.19
C LEU A 162 -6.73 -5.36 4.33
N MET A 163 -7.58 -4.81 3.45
CA MET A 163 -9.02 -5.11 3.44
C MET A 163 -9.29 -6.55 2.98
N ALA A 164 -8.36 -7.17 2.25
CA ALA A 164 -8.40 -8.58 1.90
C ALA A 164 -7.71 -9.47 2.95
N SER A 165 -7.39 -8.92 4.12
CA SER A 165 -6.79 -9.69 5.21
C SER A 165 -7.68 -10.84 5.64
N SER A 166 -7.05 -11.92 6.04
CA SER A 166 -7.68 -13.10 6.62
C SER A 166 -6.80 -13.65 7.74
N ASN A 167 -7.44 -14.24 8.74
CA ASN A 167 -6.76 -14.89 9.86
C ASN A 167 -5.81 -13.96 10.66
N ALA A 168 -6.18 -12.68 10.81
CA ALA A 168 -5.39 -11.73 11.58
C ALA A 168 -5.31 -12.16 13.06
N ARG A 169 -4.07 -12.23 13.55
CA ARG A 169 -3.79 -12.56 14.95
C ARG A 169 -2.77 -11.59 15.53
N VAL A 170 -2.92 -11.24 16.78
CA VAL A 170 -1.93 -10.46 17.53
C VAL A 170 -0.70 -11.34 17.77
N THR A 171 0.48 -10.82 17.44
CA THR A 171 1.77 -11.49 17.66
C THR A 171 2.64 -10.76 18.68
N GLY A 172 2.28 -9.53 19.06
CA GLY A 172 3.02 -8.77 20.06
C GLY A 172 2.71 -7.28 20.02
N SER A 173 3.63 -6.52 20.57
CA SER A 173 3.61 -5.05 20.50
C SER A 173 5.02 -4.52 20.32
N GLU A 174 5.15 -3.43 19.55
CA GLU A 174 6.44 -2.84 19.19
C GLU A 174 6.30 -1.33 19.02
N ARG A 175 7.40 -0.59 19.16
CA ARG A 175 7.43 0.83 18.85
C ARG A 175 7.90 1.06 17.43
N ILE A 176 7.02 1.65 16.60
CA ILE A 176 7.36 2.09 15.24
C ILE A 176 7.56 3.60 15.25
N ARG A 177 8.76 4.06 14.94
CA ARG A 177 9.13 5.50 15.00
C ARG A 177 8.72 6.16 16.33
N GLY A 178 8.95 5.47 17.47
CA GLY A 178 8.61 5.96 18.80
C GLY A 178 7.14 5.83 19.21
N VAL A 179 6.25 5.39 18.33
CA VAL A 179 4.83 5.19 18.62
C VAL A 179 4.56 3.73 18.96
N GLN A 180 3.90 3.49 20.11
CA GLN A 180 3.50 2.14 20.52
C GLN A 180 2.45 1.60 19.57
N THR A 181 2.63 0.35 19.13
CA THR A 181 1.73 -0.33 18.20
C THR A 181 1.44 -1.74 18.66
N THR A 182 0.29 -2.27 18.25
CA THR A 182 -0.02 -3.70 18.30
C THR A 182 0.42 -4.33 16.98
N HIS A 183 1.16 -5.42 17.05
CA HIS A 183 1.65 -6.17 15.91
C HIS A 183 0.69 -7.29 15.54
N TYR A 184 0.29 -7.35 14.28
CA TYR A 184 -0.59 -8.36 13.72
C TYR A 184 0.11 -9.12 12.60
N ALA A 185 0.00 -10.45 12.60
CA ALA A 185 0.30 -11.29 11.44
C ALA A 185 -1.00 -11.78 10.81
N PHE A 186 -1.05 -11.79 9.48
CA PHE A 186 -2.23 -12.20 8.70
C PHE A 186 -1.82 -12.68 7.30
N SER A 187 -2.77 -13.12 6.51
CA SER A 187 -2.58 -13.42 5.10
C SER A 187 -3.43 -12.49 4.24
N ILE A 188 -2.88 -12.03 3.12
CA ILE A 188 -3.62 -11.32 2.08
C ILE A 188 -4.20 -12.37 1.14
N ASP A 189 -5.52 -12.43 1.03
CA ASP A 189 -6.22 -13.35 0.13
C ASP A 189 -6.38 -12.73 -1.27
N TYR A 190 -5.67 -13.24 -2.24
CA TYR A 190 -5.73 -12.74 -3.62
C TYR A 190 -7.08 -12.95 -4.28
N LYS A 191 -7.87 -13.96 -3.88
CA LYS A 191 -9.21 -14.15 -4.40
C LYS A 191 -10.15 -13.01 -4.02
N LYS A 192 -10.03 -12.50 -2.77
CA LYS A 192 -10.79 -11.33 -2.34
C LYS A 192 -10.42 -10.08 -3.13
N LEU A 193 -9.15 -9.93 -3.53
CA LEU A 193 -8.67 -8.81 -4.34
C LEU A 193 -9.05 -8.94 -5.82
N ALA A 194 -9.08 -10.18 -6.33
CA ALA A 194 -9.37 -10.49 -7.73
C ALA A 194 -10.86 -10.26 -8.09
N HIS A 195 -11.75 -10.20 -7.08
CA HIS A 195 -13.18 -10.12 -7.31
C HIS A 195 -13.55 -8.88 -8.16
N GLY A 196 -13.72 -9.08 -9.48
CA GLY A 196 -13.97 -8.01 -10.45
C GLY A 196 -12.75 -7.21 -10.90
N ASN A 197 -11.53 -7.64 -10.56
CA ASN A 197 -10.30 -6.95 -10.95
C ASN A 197 -9.35 -7.86 -11.75
N LYS A 198 -9.40 -7.74 -13.09
CA LYS A 198 -8.58 -8.52 -14.04
C LYS A 198 -7.06 -8.40 -13.79
N ALA A 199 -6.59 -7.30 -13.22
CA ALA A 199 -5.17 -7.14 -12.91
C ALA A 199 -4.73 -8.08 -11.79
N PHE A 200 -5.54 -8.25 -10.76
CA PHE A 200 -5.28 -9.22 -9.69
C PHE A 200 -5.47 -10.66 -10.14
N GLU A 201 -6.42 -10.93 -11.04
CA GLU A 201 -6.55 -12.25 -11.67
C GLU A 201 -5.27 -12.63 -12.44
N LYS A 202 -4.72 -11.68 -13.24
CA LYS A 202 -3.46 -11.88 -13.94
C LYS A 202 -2.28 -12.03 -12.96
N LEU A 203 -2.24 -11.27 -11.87
CA LEU A 203 -1.22 -11.41 -10.84
C LEU A 203 -1.29 -12.80 -10.19
N GLN A 204 -2.48 -13.28 -9.86
CA GLN A 204 -2.68 -14.62 -9.31
C GLN A 204 -2.20 -15.70 -10.28
N GLN A 205 -2.51 -15.58 -11.58
CA GLN A 205 -2.02 -16.49 -12.61
C GLN A 205 -0.50 -16.45 -12.73
N ALA A 206 0.10 -15.25 -12.71
CA ALA A 206 1.54 -15.06 -12.83
C ALA A 206 2.30 -15.57 -11.60
N THR A 207 1.75 -15.41 -10.40
CA THR A 207 2.40 -15.82 -9.15
C THR A 207 2.14 -17.29 -8.80
N GLY A 208 1.06 -17.88 -9.30
CA GLY A 208 0.59 -19.20 -8.88
C GLY A 208 0.16 -19.30 -7.42
N SER A 209 0.15 -18.16 -6.69
CA SER A 209 -0.16 -18.09 -5.27
C SER A 209 -1.59 -17.59 -5.05
N ILE A 210 -2.24 -18.12 -4.02
CA ILE A 210 -3.61 -17.71 -3.63
C ILE A 210 -3.59 -16.69 -2.47
N SER A 211 -2.45 -16.55 -1.80
CA SER A 211 -2.28 -15.62 -0.67
C SER A 211 -0.82 -15.22 -0.47
N ALA A 212 -0.61 -14.12 0.25
CA ALA A 212 0.71 -13.68 0.71
C ALA A 212 0.71 -13.47 2.23
N PRO A 213 1.75 -13.91 2.95
CA PRO A 213 1.95 -13.55 4.34
C PRO A 213 2.22 -12.05 4.46
N ALA A 214 1.62 -11.43 5.48
CA ALA A 214 1.76 -10.02 5.74
C ALA A 214 1.69 -9.72 7.24
N GLU A 215 2.23 -8.57 7.60
CA GLU A 215 2.26 -8.08 8.98
C GLU A 215 1.89 -6.61 9.01
N ALA A 216 1.16 -6.18 10.03
CA ALA A 216 0.79 -4.77 10.23
C ALA A 216 1.00 -4.36 11.69
N TRP A 217 1.49 -3.14 11.87
CA TRP A 217 1.66 -2.49 13.17
C TRP A 217 0.67 -1.33 13.28
N ILE A 218 -0.26 -1.44 14.20
CA ILE A 218 -1.41 -0.55 14.33
C ILE A 218 -1.30 0.23 15.65
N ASP A 219 -1.40 1.55 15.57
CA ASP A 219 -1.33 2.43 16.74
C ASP A 219 -2.67 2.46 17.52
N ALA A 220 -2.66 3.08 18.71
CA ALA A 220 -3.84 3.20 19.56
C ALA A 220 -4.99 4.00 18.93
N LYS A 221 -4.73 4.79 17.86
CA LYS A 221 -5.76 5.49 17.09
C LYS A 221 -6.32 4.63 15.95
N GLY A 222 -5.91 3.37 15.87
CA GLY A 222 -6.33 2.44 14.83
C GLY A 222 -5.68 2.71 13.46
N ARG A 223 -4.54 3.40 13.39
CA ARG A 223 -3.85 3.68 12.13
C ARG A 223 -2.69 2.71 11.92
N VAL A 224 -2.52 2.27 10.69
CA VAL A 224 -1.36 1.47 10.28
C VAL A 224 -0.12 2.36 10.31
N ARG A 225 0.90 1.94 11.06
CA ARG A 225 2.21 2.59 11.17
C ARG A 225 3.27 1.91 10.33
N ARG A 226 3.15 0.59 10.18
CA ARG A 226 3.99 -0.24 9.32
C ARG A 226 3.18 -1.34 8.69
N LEU A 227 3.48 -1.64 7.46
CA LEU A 227 3.03 -2.80 6.71
C LEU A 227 4.25 -3.54 6.16
N ALA A 228 4.30 -4.86 6.34
CA ALA A 228 5.27 -5.72 5.69
C ALA A 228 4.55 -6.82 4.91
N VAL A 229 5.02 -7.11 3.69
CA VAL A 229 4.44 -8.12 2.79
C VAL A 229 5.57 -8.92 2.16
N ALA A 230 5.39 -10.23 2.05
CA ALA A 230 6.28 -11.11 1.29
C ALA A 230 5.47 -11.86 0.23
N MET A 231 5.81 -11.66 -1.04
CA MET A 231 5.13 -12.29 -2.18
C MET A 231 6.08 -13.21 -2.92
N SER A 232 5.66 -14.46 -3.13
CA SER A 232 6.35 -15.38 -4.03
C SER A 232 5.84 -15.17 -5.45
N LEU A 233 6.77 -14.94 -6.38
CA LEU A 233 6.51 -14.75 -7.80
C LEU A 233 7.08 -15.98 -8.53
N GLY A 234 6.29 -17.02 -8.71
CA GLY A 234 6.83 -18.30 -9.19
C GLY A 234 6.03 -18.99 -10.29
N GLY A 235 4.77 -18.65 -10.49
CA GLY A 235 3.82 -19.43 -11.29
C GLY A 235 4.29 -19.79 -12.71
N GLN A 236 4.45 -18.79 -13.57
CA GLN A 236 4.89 -19.00 -14.98
C GLN A 236 6.36 -18.60 -15.22
N LEU A 237 7.06 -18.15 -14.19
CA LEU A 237 8.46 -17.78 -14.31
C LEU A 237 9.35 -19.01 -14.24
N ALA A 238 10.35 -19.08 -15.12
CA ALA A 238 11.30 -20.20 -15.17
C ALA A 238 12.09 -20.36 -13.85
N THR A 239 12.19 -19.30 -13.06
CA THR A 239 12.82 -19.26 -11.73
C THR A 239 11.94 -18.52 -10.74
N PRO A 240 11.64 -19.13 -9.58
CA PRO A 240 10.91 -18.47 -8.51
C PRO A 240 11.65 -17.23 -8.01
N MET A 241 10.91 -16.15 -7.79
CA MET A 241 11.39 -14.91 -7.17
C MET A 241 10.58 -14.60 -5.92
N THR A 242 11.18 -13.90 -4.98
CA THR A 242 10.48 -13.39 -3.79
C THR A 242 10.60 -11.87 -3.76
N LEU A 243 9.46 -11.21 -3.69
CA LEU A 243 9.37 -9.77 -3.42
C LEU A 243 9.02 -9.58 -1.95
N THR A 244 9.88 -8.87 -1.22
CA THR A 244 9.56 -8.40 0.14
C THR A 244 9.43 -6.88 0.11
N MET A 245 8.46 -6.35 0.84
CA MET A 245 8.25 -4.92 0.97
C MET A 245 7.91 -4.58 2.43
N THR A 246 8.51 -3.52 2.94
CA THR A 246 8.14 -2.90 4.22
C THR A 246 7.87 -1.43 3.96
N GLN A 247 6.75 -0.92 4.47
CA GLN A 247 6.34 0.48 4.35
C GLN A 247 5.97 1.03 5.72
N ASP A 248 6.57 2.14 6.10
CA ASP A 248 6.21 2.93 7.29
C ASP A 248 5.35 4.12 6.88
N LEU A 249 4.30 4.40 7.67
CA LEU A 249 3.42 5.56 7.51
C LEU A 249 3.50 6.43 8.77
N TYR A 250 3.72 7.72 8.59
CA TYR A 250 3.93 8.64 9.72
C TYR A 250 3.54 10.07 9.35
N ASP A 251 3.60 11.00 10.29
CA ASP A 251 3.24 12.42 10.12
C ASP A 251 1.87 12.60 9.46
N PHE A 252 0.87 11.85 9.94
CA PHE A 252 -0.49 11.94 9.44
C PHE A 252 -1.07 13.35 9.63
N GLY A 253 -1.68 13.89 8.57
CA GLY A 253 -2.22 15.25 8.56
C GLY A 253 -1.15 16.32 8.27
N VAL A 254 0.04 15.92 7.79
CA VAL A 254 1.09 16.88 7.41
C VAL A 254 0.59 17.82 6.31
N ARG A 255 0.96 19.10 6.41
CA ARG A 255 0.70 20.06 5.33
C ARG A 255 1.56 19.72 4.12
N THR A 256 0.94 19.71 2.96
CA THR A 256 1.56 19.36 1.69
C THR A 256 1.42 20.54 0.72
N ASN A 257 2.40 20.67 -0.16
CA ASN A 257 2.35 21.57 -1.32
C ASN A 257 3.03 20.82 -2.49
N ILE A 258 2.29 19.87 -3.08
CA ILE A 258 2.78 19.07 -4.19
C ILE A 258 2.25 19.69 -5.47
N MET A 259 3.16 20.17 -6.31
CA MET A 259 2.81 20.80 -7.58
C MET A 259 3.53 20.09 -8.73
N PRO A 260 2.89 19.98 -9.89
CA PRO A 260 3.57 19.56 -11.11
C PRO A 260 4.80 20.43 -11.41
N PRO A 261 5.81 19.88 -12.10
CA PRO A 261 6.93 20.67 -12.60
C PRO A 261 6.44 21.72 -13.61
N SER A 262 7.20 22.81 -13.77
CA SER A 262 6.90 23.81 -14.79
C SER A 262 7.03 23.21 -16.20
N ASP A 263 6.18 23.66 -17.13
CA ASP A 263 6.06 23.08 -18.49
C ASP A 263 7.38 23.09 -19.26
N ASP A 264 8.22 24.11 -19.05
CA ASP A 264 9.55 24.21 -19.67
C ASP A 264 10.52 23.11 -19.22
N LEU A 265 10.26 22.46 -18.09
CA LEU A 265 11.03 21.32 -17.58
C LEU A 265 10.45 19.97 -17.95
N VAL A 266 9.34 19.93 -18.67
CA VAL A 266 8.59 18.69 -18.93
C VAL A 266 8.75 18.25 -20.39
N VAL A 267 8.97 16.95 -20.59
CA VAL A 267 8.92 16.27 -21.88
C VAL A 267 7.80 15.23 -21.82
N ASP A 268 6.83 15.31 -22.71
CA ASP A 268 5.74 14.33 -22.78
C ASP A 268 6.25 13.02 -23.38
N LEU A 269 6.00 11.90 -22.72
CA LEU A 269 6.42 10.58 -23.19
C LEU A 269 5.84 10.26 -24.59
N SER A 270 4.63 10.72 -24.89
CA SER A 270 4.00 10.51 -26.18
C SER A 270 4.79 11.13 -27.34
N SER A 271 5.54 12.21 -27.06
CA SER A 271 6.40 12.85 -28.06
C SER A 271 7.71 12.07 -28.31
N LEU A 272 8.10 11.19 -27.38
CA LEU A 272 9.32 10.38 -27.50
C LEU A 272 9.07 9.04 -28.19
N THR A 273 7.86 8.51 -28.11
CA THR A 273 7.50 7.19 -28.66
C THR A 273 6.99 7.25 -30.09
N GLY A 274 7.00 8.43 -30.75
CA GLY A 274 6.64 8.66 -32.15
C GLY A 274 5.35 7.96 -32.56
N SER A 275 4.22 8.65 -32.45
CA SER A 275 2.90 8.38 -33.08
C SER A 275 2.54 6.92 -33.29
#